data_e6848f8bb28186fca74168a9b5367b36
#
_entry.id   e6848f8bb28186fca74168a9b5367b36
#
_cell.length_a   1.000
_cell.length_b   1.000
_cell.length_c   1.000
_cell.angle_alpha   90.00
_cell.angle_beta   90.00
_cell.angle_gamma   90.00
#
_symmetry.space_group_name_H-M   'P 1'
#
loop_
_entity.id
_entity.type
_entity.pdbx_description
1 polymer ?
#
loop_
_entity_poly.entity_id
_entity_poly.type
_entity_poly.pdbx_seq_one_letter_code
_entity_poly.pdbx_strand_id
1 'polypeptide(L)'
;ATWNIPDNATVQSVVDDLSHAGQIHFTSTRTGKFVPATLKVKNLNGQNGTISLRVRPDMAQNNADRLVIDGGRATGKTILNLVNAGNSASGLATSGKGIQVVEAINGATTEEGAFIQGNKLQAGAFNYSLNRDSDESWYLRSENAYRAEVPLYTSMLTQAMDYDRILAGSRSHQTGVNGENNSVRLSIQGGHLGHDNNGGIARGATPESSGSYGFVRLEGDLLRTEVAGMSLTTGVYGAAGHSSVDVKDDDGSRAGTVRDDAGSLGGYLNLVHTSSGLWADIVAQGTRHSMKASSDNNNFRARGWGWLGSLETGLPFSITDNLMLEPQLQYTWQGLSLDDGQDNAGYVKFGHGSTQHVRAGFRLGSHNDMTFGEGTSSRDT
;
A
#
# COMPACT_ATOMS: atom_id res chain seq x y z
N ALA A 1 -20.00 -19.26 33.77
CA ALA A 1 -21.18 -19.85 33.10
C ALA A 1 -21.23 -19.38 31.66
N THR A 2 -21.70 -20.26 30.76
CA THR A 2 -21.87 -19.94 29.34
C THR A 2 -23.34 -20.09 29.00
N TRP A 3 -23.90 -19.10 28.29
CA TRP A 3 -25.25 -19.12 27.78
C TRP A 3 -25.25 -18.96 26.26
N ASN A 4 -25.92 -19.87 25.56
CA ASN A 4 -26.01 -19.84 24.10
C ASN A 4 -27.39 -19.31 23.67
N ILE A 5 -27.42 -18.30 22.83
CA ILE A 5 -28.61 -17.70 22.25
C ILE A 5 -28.71 -18.21 20.81
N PRO A 6 -29.65 -19.08 20.50
CA PRO A 6 -29.81 -19.61 19.15
C PRO A 6 -30.53 -18.63 18.22
N ASP A 7 -30.29 -18.75 16.93
CA ASP A 7 -30.95 -17.99 15.85
C ASP A 7 -32.35 -18.56 15.53
N ASN A 8 -33.15 -18.75 16.55
CA ASN A 8 -34.52 -19.31 16.38
C ASN A 8 -35.51 -18.15 16.21
N ALA A 9 -36.11 -18.04 15.04
CA ALA A 9 -37.09 -17.00 14.71
C ALA A 9 -38.41 -17.09 15.55
N THR A 10 -38.65 -18.21 16.23
CA THR A 10 -39.89 -18.46 17.01
C THR A 10 -39.73 -18.25 18.50
N VAL A 11 -38.50 -18.12 19.02
CA VAL A 11 -38.20 -17.94 20.44
C VAL A 11 -37.31 -16.71 20.63
N GLN A 12 -37.86 -15.68 21.27
CA GLN A 12 -37.05 -14.55 21.76
C GLN A 12 -36.53 -14.86 23.15
N SER A 13 -35.23 -14.65 23.33
CA SER A 13 -34.63 -14.70 24.67
C SER A 13 -34.89 -13.36 25.37
N VAL A 14 -35.64 -13.39 26.46
CA VAL A 14 -36.03 -12.19 27.23
C VAL A 14 -35.66 -12.39 28.69
N VAL A 15 -35.03 -11.38 29.30
CA VAL A 15 -34.62 -11.35 30.68
C VAL A 15 -34.89 -9.97 31.26
N ASP A 16 -35.49 -9.89 32.47
CA ASP A 16 -35.70 -8.60 33.11
C ASP A 16 -34.42 -8.04 33.68
N ASP A 17 -33.77 -8.74 34.56
CA ASP A 17 -32.51 -8.28 35.20
C ASP A 17 -31.40 -9.28 34.94
N LEU A 18 -30.29 -8.79 34.31
CA LEU A 18 -29.15 -9.58 33.98
C LEU A 18 -27.86 -9.00 34.60
N SER A 19 -27.32 -9.67 35.60
CA SER A 19 -25.97 -9.45 36.08
C SER A 19 -25.01 -10.35 35.34
N HIS A 20 -24.11 -9.77 34.56
CA HIS A 20 -23.32 -10.48 33.57
C HIS A 20 -21.83 -10.48 33.87
N ALA A 21 -21.30 -11.60 34.39
CA ALA A 21 -19.88 -11.85 34.60
C ALA A 21 -19.34 -13.03 33.77
N GLY A 22 -20.21 -13.77 33.07
CA GLY A 22 -19.89 -14.96 32.30
C GLY A 22 -19.74 -14.72 30.81
N GLN A 23 -20.13 -15.72 30.02
CA GLN A 23 -20.09 -15.67 28.57
C GLN A 23 -21.47 -15.90 27.99
N ILE A 24 -21.87 -15.06 27.03
CA ILE A 24 -23.06 -15.22 26.22
C ILE A 24 -22.62 -15.33 24.76
N HIS A 25 -23.08 -16.35 24.07
CA HIS A 25 -22.78 -16.59 22.66
C HIS A 25 -24.04 -16.61 21.83
N PHE A 26 -24.10 -15.78 20.80
CA PHE A 26 -25.08 -15.93 19.75
C PHE A 26 -24.63 -17.02 18.80
N THR A 27 -25.41 -18.03 18.58
CA THR A 27 -25.04 -19.23 17.82
C THR A 27 -26.01 -19.45 16.66
N SER A 28 -25.51 -20.04 15.56
CA SER A 28 -26.36 -20.48 14.45
C SER A 28 -26.82 -21.91 14.64
N THR A 29 -28.10 -22.12 14.45
CA THR A 29 -28.71 -23.47 14.41
C THR A 29 -29.03 -23.90 12.99
N ARG A 30 -28.78 -23.03 12.00
CA ARG A 30 -29.14 -23.25 10.59
C ARG A 30 -27.94 -23.23 9.70
N THR A 31 -27.91 -24.11 8.71
CA THR A 31 -26.94 -24.11 7.63
C THR A 31 -27.49 -23.29 6.45
N GLY A 32 -26.71 -22.35 5.96
CA GLY A 32 -26.91 -21.67 4.67
C GLY A 32 -27.28 -20.20 4.74
N LYS A 33 -28.31 -19.76 5.47
CA LYS A 33 -28.72 -18.35 5.51
C LYS A 33 -28.47 -17.75 6.88
N PHE A 34 -27.80 -16.61 6.93
CA PHE A 34 -27.65 -15.85 8.17
C PHE A 34 -29.00 -15.30 8.64
N VAL A 35 -29.39 -15.64 9.86
CA VAL A 35 -30.58 -15.12 10.54
C VAL A 35 -30.08 -14.45 11.83
N PRO A 36 -30.25 -13.13 11.99
CA PRO A 36 -29.92 -12.44 13.23
C PRO A 36 -30.74 -12.97 14.40
N ALA A 37 -30.12 -13.13 15.55
CA ALA A 37 -30.80 -13.44 16.81
C ALA A 37 -30.84 -12.20 17.71
N THR A 38 -31.79 -12.15 18.62
CA THR A 38 -32.00 -11.05 19.56
C THR A 38 -32.05 -11.55 20.98
N LEU A 39 -31.32 -10.92 21.87
CA LEU A 39 -31.46 -11.03 23.32
C LEU A 39 -32.06 -9.72 23.85
N LYS A 40 -33.24 -9.79 24.48
CA LYS A 40 -33.89 -8.63 25.08
C LYS A 40 -33.68 -8.65 26.59
N VAL A 41 -33.15 -7.54 27.12
CA VAL A 41 -32.90 -7.35 28.55
C VAL A 41 -33.47 -6.01 28.98
N LYS A 42 -34.13 -5.96 30.13
CA LYS A 42 -34.57 -4.67 30.69
C LYS A 42 -33.41 -3.96 31.38
N ASN A 43 -32.80 -4.57 32.37
CA ASN A 43 -31.65 -4.04 33.07
C ASN A 43 -30.43 -4.94 32.91
N LEU A 44 -29.32 -4.38 32.42
CA LEU A 44 -28.06 -5.07 32.29
C LEU A 44 -27.04 -4.44 33.23
N ASN A 45 -26.48 -5.22 34.16
CA ASN A 45 -25.34 -4.86 34.96
C ASN A 45 -24.13 -5.68 34.50
N GLY A 46 -23.24 -5.06 33.71
CA GLY A 46 -22.02 -5.68 33.23
C GLY A 46 -20.97 -5.78 34.32
N GLN A 47 -20.47 -6.98 34.55
CA GLN A 47 -19.38 -7.29 35.49
C GLN A 47 -18.18 -7.89 34.75
N ASN A 48 -17.76 -7.23 33.68
CA ASN A 48 -16.71 -7.69 32.74
C ASN A 48 -17.05 -9.02 32.04
N GLY A 49 -18.31 -9.39 31.92
CA GLY A 49 -18.73 -10.52 31.13
C GLY A 49 -18.59 -10.26 29.63
N THR A 50 -18.55 -11.30 28.83
CA THR A 50 -18.36 -11.25 27.38
C THR A 50 -19.60 -11.70 26.65
N ILE A 51 -20.06 -10.92 25.67
CA ILE A 51 -21.12 -11.27 24.72
C ILE A 51 -20.51 -11.40 23.33
N SER A 52 -20.59 -12.58 22.73
CA SER A 52 -20.15 -12.82 21.36
C SER A 52 -21.30 -12.68 20.40
N LEU A 53 -21.26 -11.63 19.57
CA LEU A 53 -22.25 -11.25 18.57
C LEU A 53 -21.77 -11.62 17.18
N ARG A 54 -22.63 -12.22 16.36
CA ARG A 54 -22.35 -12.48 14.96
C ARG A 54 -22.72 -11.24 14.13
N VAL A 55 -21.81 -10.85 13.24
CA VAL A 55 -21.97 -9.69 12.37
C VAL A 55 -21.69 -10.08 10.92
N ARG A 56 -22.44 -9.54 9.98
CA ARG A 56 -22.26 -9.68 8.52
C ARG A 56 -21.93 -8.33 7.90
N PRO A 57 -20.65 -7.89 7.95
CA PRO A 57 -20.23 -6.61 7.36
C PRO A 57 -20.40 -6.56 5.83
N ASP A 58 -20.60 -7.70 5.20
CA ASP A 58 -20.85 -7.88 3.76
C ASP A 58 -22.34 -7.71 3.36
N MET A 59 -23.21 -7.41 4.31
CA MET A 59 -24.65 -7.19 4.09
C MET A 59 -25.06 -5.75 4.48
N ALA A 60 -25.95 -5.16 3.68
CA ALA A 60 -26.48 -3.82 3.94
C ALA A 60 -27.55 -3.78 5.03
N GLN A 61 -28.30 -4.88 5.24
CA GLN A 61 -29.40 -4.98 6.19
C GLN A 61 -29.45 -6.35 6.87
N ASN A 62 -30.08 -6.43 8.05
CA ASN A 62 -30.18 -7.66 8.85
C ASN A 62 -28.81 -8.33 9.06
N ASN A 63 -27.85 -7.52 9.39
CA ASN A 63 -26.43 -7.80 9.28
C ASN A 63 -25.74 -8.06 10.62
N ALA A 64 -26.48 -8.12 11.74
CA ALA A 64 -25.91 -8.41 13.05
C ALA A 64 -26.94 -9.02 14.01
N ASP A 65 -26.45 -9.88 14.90
CA ASP A 65 -27.15 -10.18 16.14
C ASP A 65 -27.31 -8.91 16.98
N ARG A 66 -28.33 -8.85 17.82
CA ARG A 66 -28.64 -7.63 18.54
C ARG A 66 -28.95 -7.90 20.00
N LEU A 67 -28.33 -7.12 20.87
CA LEU A 67 -28.72 -6.96 22.26
C LEU A 67 -29.72 -5.80 22.34
N VAL A 68 -30.91 -6.01 22.88
CA VAL A 68 -31.92 -4.96 23.06
C VAL A 68 -32.09 -4.66 24.54
N ILE A 69 -31.93 -3.38 24.90
CA ILE A 69 -32.21 -2.84 26.23
C ILE A 69 -33.61 -2.22 26.16
N ASP A 70 -34.56 -2.78 26.86
CA ASP A 70 -36.00 -2.45 26.75
C ASP A 70 -36.50 -1.78 28.03
N GLY A 71 -36.63 -0.45 28.02
CA GLY A 71 -37.22 0.37 29.06
C GLY A 71 -36.43 0.50 30.36
N GLY A 72 -35.25 -0.10 30.46
CA GLY A 72 -34.39 -0.05 31.63
C GLY A 72 -33.04 0.62 31.36
N ARG A 73 -31.97 0.06 31.92
CA ARG A 73 -30.63 0.63 31.72
C ARG A 73 -29.57 -0.44 31.60
N ALA A 74 -28.52 -0.09 30.83
CA ALA A 74 -27.27 -0.85 30.79
C ALA A 74 -26.18 -0.07 31.55
N THR A 75 -25.60 -0.72 32.54
CA THR A 75 -24.59 -0.16 33.44
C THR A 75 -23.39 -1.09 33.55
N GLY A 76 -22.31 -0.60 34.17
CA GLY A 76 -21.09 -1.37 34.37
C GLY A 76 -20.31 -1.57 33.08
N LYS A 77 -19.74 -2.77 32.87
CA LYS A 77 -18.87 -3.05 31.73
C LYS A 77 -19.15 -4.42 31.13
N THR A 78 -19.56 -4.46 29.89
CA THR A 78 -19.74 -5.69 29.08
C THR A 78 -18.81 -5.65 27.87
N ILE A 79 -18.09 -6.73 27.64
CA ILE A 79 -17.18 -6.88 26.51
C ILE A 79 -17.94 -7.50 25.34
N LEU A 80 -17.98 -6.82 24.20
CA LEU A 80 -18.58 -7.33 22.97
C LEU A 80 -17.50 -7.94 22.08
N ASN A 81 -17.53 -9.26 21.91
CA ASN A 81 -16.75 -9.97 20.91
C ASN A 81 -17.52 -10.07 19.61
N LEU A 82 -16.96 -9.51 18.55
CA LEU A 82 -17.60 -9.44 17.24
C LEU A 82 -17.09 -10.58 16.36
N VAL A 83 -17.99 -11.45 15.95
CA VAL A 83 -17.68 -12.61 15.11
C VAL A 83 -18.16 -12.32 13.69
N ASN A 84 -17.25 -12.29 12.73
CA ASN A 84 -17.62 -12.17 11.33
C ASN A 84 -18.29 -13.47 10.85
N ALA A 85 -19.60 -13.42 10.67
CA ALA A 85 -20.40 -14.54 10.16
C ALA A 85 -20.58 -14.52 8.64
N GLY A 86 -19.96 -13.57 7.96
CA GLY A 86 -20.00 -13.37 6.53
C GLY A 86 -18.74 -13.82 5.80
N ASN A 87 -18.69 -13.42 4.55
CA ASN A 87 -17.48 -13.56 3.77
C ASN A 87 -16.47 -12.47 4.19
N SER A 88 -15.35 -12.86 4.78
CA SER A 88 -14.30 -11.95 5.19
C SER A 88 -13.72 -11.13 4.03
N ALA A 89 -13.87 -11.62 2.80
CA ALA A 89 -13.43 -10.96 1.57
C ALA A 89 -14.29 -9.75 1.14
N SER A 90 -15.46 -9.51 1.73
CA SER A 90 -16.49 -8.62 1.19
C SER A 90 -17.06 -7.68 2.24
N GLY A 91 -16.23 -6.88 2.89
CA GLY A 91 -16.71 -5.81 3.77
C GLY A 91 -17.30 -4.64 2.99
N LEU A 92 -18.41 -4.08 3.48
CA LEU A 92 -19.02 -2.86 2.97
C LEU A 92 -18.70 -1.68 3.89
N ALA A 93 -18.55 -0.49 3.32
CA ALA A 93 -18.56 0.73 4.10
C ALA A 93 -19.90 0.88 4.80
N THR A 94 -19.90 1.29 6.07
CA THR A 94 -21.14 1.57 6.80
C THR A 94 -21.77 2.87 6.33
N SER A 95 -23.10 2.93 6.33
CA SER A 95 -23.86 4.13 6.03
C SER A 95 -24.74 4.53 7.22
N GLY A 96 -25.13 5.79 7.29
CA GLY A 96 -25.96 6.32 8.38
C GLY A 96 -25.28 6.16 9.74
N LYS A 97 -25.98 5.54 10.70
CA LYS A 97 -25.45 5.30 12.05
C LYS A 97 -24.52 4.08 12.14
N GLY A 98 -24.46 3.25 11.11
CA GLY A 98 -23.65 2.03 11.08
C GLY A 98 -24.46 0.75 11.33
N ILE A 99 -23.77 -0.35 11.67
CA ILE A 99 -24.37 -1.65 11.99
C ILE A 99 -24.78 -1.64 13.47
N GLN A 100 -26.07 -1.69 13.75
CA GLN A 100 -26.58 -1.70 15.12
C GLN A 100 -26.37 -3.06 15.79
N VAL A 101 -25.67 -3.07 16.91
CA VAL A 101 -25.41 -4.29 17.72
C VAL A 101 -26.03 -4.21 19.11
N VAL A 102 -26.25 -3.01 19.64
CA VAL A 102 -27.02 -2.76 20.84
C VAL A 102 -28.11 -1.74 20.53
N GLU A 103 -29.34 -2.07 20.81
CA GLU A 103 -30.51 -1.22 20.58
C GLU A 103 -31.14 -0.83 21.92
N ALA A 104 -31.32 0.47 22.16
CA ALA A 104 -32.06 0.99 23.30
C ALA A 104 -33.46 1.40 22.85
N ILE A 105 -34.47 0.85 23.46
CA ILE A 105 -35.88 1.15 23.15
C ILE A 105 -36.68 1.49 24.40
N ASN A 106 -37.87 2.07 24.20
CA ASN A 106 -38.81 2.42 25.27
C ASN A 106 -38.21 3.26 26.40
N GLY A 107 -37.35 4.23 26.05
CA GLY A 107 -36.70 5.11 27.01
C GLY A 107 -35.53 4.48 27.77
N ALA A 108 -34.99 3.36 27.28
CA ALA A 108 -33.83 2.72 27.84
C ALA A 108 -32.58 3.65 27.71
N THR A 109 -31.70 3.56 28.68
CA THR A 109 -30.42 4.30 28.71
C THR A 109 -29.23 3.37 28.79
N THR A 110 -28.10 3.80 28.24
CA THR A 110 -26.83 3.08 28.34
C THR A 110 -25.73 4.02 28.85
N GLU A 111 -24.89 3.56 29.76
CA GLU A 111 -23.71 4.32 30.18
C GLU A 111 -22.67 4.36 29.06
N GLU A 112 -21.85 5.42 28.99
CA GLU A 112 -20.80 5.55 27.97
C GLU A 112 -19.77 4.41 27.95
N GLY A 113 -19.52 3.80 29.10
CA GLY A 113 -18.60 2.68 29.26
C GLY A 113 -19.27 1.30 29.33
N ALA A 114 -20.61 1.23 29.13
CA ALA A 114 -21.37 -0.01 29.30
C ALA A 114 -20.94 -1.12 28.36
N PHE A 115 -20.50 -0.76 27.16
CA PHE A 115 -20.02 -1.73 26.17
C PHE A 115 -18.64 -1.36 25.64
N ILE A 116 -17.77 -2.39 25.55
CA ILE A 116 -16.40 -2.26 25.04
C ILE A 116 -16.19 -3.33 23.98
N GLN A 117 -15.57 -2.93 22.87
CA GLN A 117 -15.18 -3.87 21.84
C GLN A 117 -14.03 -4.76 22.32
N GLY A 118 -14.22 -6.06 22.31
CA GLY A 118 -13.25 -7.03 22.81
C GLY A 118 -12.22 -7.48 21.79
N ASN A 119 -12.52 -7.35 20.51
CA ASN A 119 -11.64 -7.75 19.41
C ASN A 119 -11.78 -6.81 18.21
N LYS A 120 -10.77 -6.77 17.36
CA LYS A 120 -10.85 -6.07 16.07
C LYS A 120 -11.80 -6.84 15.13
N LEU A 121 -12.70 -6.12 14.46
CA LEU A 121 -13.51 -6.65 13.37
C LEU A 121 -13.04 -6.02 12.06
N GLN A 122 -12.55 -6.85 11.15
CA GLN A 122 -12.07 -6.45 9.84
C GLN A 122 -12.79 -7.25 8.75
N ALA A 123 -13.22 -6.59 7.69
CA ALA A 123 -13.74 -7.24 6.50
C ALA A 123 -13.50 -6.38 5.26
N GLY A 124 -13.04 -6.99 4.17
CA GLY A 124 -12.62 -6.27 2.98
C GLY A 124 -11.52 -5.25 3.31
N ALA A 125 -11.75 -4.01 2.95
CA ALA A 125 -10.81 -2.90 3.20
C ALA A 125 -11.02 -2.19 4.54
N PHE A 126 -12.03 -2.58 5.35
CA PHE A 126 -12.50 -1.77 6.47
C PHE A 126 -12.20 -2.38 7.84
N ASN A 127 -11.94 -1.48 8.81
CA ASN A 127 -12.06 -1.75 10.24
C ASN A 127 -13.42 -1.27 10.73
N TYR A 128 -14.05 -2.01 11.61
CA TYR A 128 -15.32 -1.64 12.22
C TYR A 128 -15.12 -1.40 13.71
N SER A 129 -15.40 -0.18 14.16
CA SER A 129 -15.28 0.21 15.55
C SER A 129 -16.62 0.45 16.20
N LEU A 130 -16.75 0.06 17.48
CA LEU A 130 -17.96 0.22 18.27
C LEU A 130 -18.10 1.65 18.76
N ASN A 131 -19.25 2.27 18.48
CA ASN A 131 -19.54 3.65 18.89
C ASN A 131 -20.94 3.72 19.49
N ARG A 132 -21.07 4.46 20.60
CA ARG A 132 -22.37 4.87 21.16
C ARG A 132 -22.90 6.07 20.38
N ASP A 133 -24.22 6.08 20.13
CA ASP A 133 -24.88 7.22 19.51
C ASP A 133 -25.80 7.97 20.52
N SER A 134 -26.30 9.12 20.13
CA SER A 134 -27.21 9.95 20.92
C SER A 134 -28.56 9.29 21.23
N ASP A 135 -28.91 8.22 20.51
CA ASP A 135 -30.12 7.40 20.77
C ASP A 135 -29.89 6.29 21.80
N GLU A 136 -28.81 6.35 22.57
CA GLU A 136 -28.40 5.37 23.58
C GLU A 136 -28.01 3.99 23.00
N SER A 137 -28.13 3.80 21.67
CA SER A 137 -27.79 2.58 20.97
C SER A 137 -26.33 2.56 20.55
N TRP A 138 -25.81 1.37 20.25
CA TRP A 138 -24.40 1.16 19.87
C TRP A 138 -24.29 0.57 18.49
N TYR A 139 -23.41 1.14 17.69
CA TYR A 139 -23.23 0.84 16.28
C TYR A 139 -21.77 0.56 15.94
N LEU A 140 -21.56 -0.35 15.00
CA LEU A 140 -20.26 -0.54 14.36
C LEU A 140 -20.16 0.39 13.16
N ARG A 141 -19.08 1.16 13.10
CA ARG A 141 -18.81 2.13 12.03
C ARG A 141 -17.47 1.87 11.39
N SER A 142 -17.42 2.04 10.06
CA SER A 142 -16.20 1.93 9.26
C SER A 142 -15.72 3.29 8.75
N GLU A 143 -16.20 4.39 9.30
CA GLU A 143 -15.91 5.74 8.83
C GLU A 143 -14.42 6.04 8.86
N ASN A 144 -13.87 6.34 7.66
CA ASN A 144 -12.47 6.73 7.42
C ASN A 144 -11.38 5.76 7.94
N ALA A 145 -11.74 4.55 8.29
CA ALA A 145 -10.81 3.58 8.83
C ALA A 145 -10.58 2.43 7.83
N TYR A 146 -9.70 2.67 6.86
CA TYR A 146 -9.10 1.54 6.17
C TYR A 146 -8.26 0.74 7.16
N ARG A 147 -8.24 -0.59 7.01
CA ARG A 147 -7.29 -1.40 7.77
C ARG A 147 -5.86 -1.12 7.32
N ALA A 148 -4.89 -1.25 8.22
CA ALA A 148 -3.48 -0.92 7.99
C ALA A 148 -2.87 -1.60 6.74
N GLU A 149 -3.43 -2.71 6.30
CA GLU A 149 -2.98 -3.42 5.10
C GLU A 149 -3.32 -2.70 3.79
N VAL A 150 -4.34 -1.82 3.75
CA VAL A 150 -4.69 -1.07 2.53
C VAL A 150 -3.57 -0.12 2.10
N PRO A 151 -3.04 0.79 2.96
CA PRO A 151 -1.86 1.56 2.62
C PRO A 151 -0.65 0.67 2.28
N LEU A 152 -0.49 -0.43 2.99
CA LEU A 152 0.61 -1.36 2.77
C LEU A 152 0.57 -1.98 1.36
N TYR A 153 -0.59 -2.43 0.90
CA TYR A 153 -0.75 -3.02 -0.44
C TYR A 153 -0.66 -1.96 -1.54
N THR A 154 -1.15 -0.76 -1.31
CA THR A 154 -0.98 0.36 -2.24
C THR A 154 0.49 0.71 -2.43
N SER A 155 1.27 0.69 -1.35
CA SER A 155 2.72 0.94 -1.40
C SER A 155 3.49 -0.13 -2.18
N MET A 156 3.00 -1.37 -2.28
CA MET A 156 3.65 -2.38 -3.13
C MET A 156 3.74 -1.93 -4.59
N LEU A 157 2.67 -1.33 -5.12
CA LEU A 157 2.65 -0.86 -6.51
C LEU A 157 3.63 0.29 -6.74
N THR A 158 3.62 1.29 -5.86
CA THR A 158 4.50 2.46 -5.99
C THR A 158 5.96 2.11 -5.78
N GLN A 159 6.28 1.26 -4.81
CA GLN A 159 7.64 0.79 -4.55
C GLN A 159 8.24 0.07 -5.75
N ALA A 160 7.50 -0.86 -6.36
CA ALA A 160 7.97 -1.60 -7.53
C ALA A 160 8.20 -0.68 -8.73
N MET A 161 7.26 0.23 -9.00
CA MET A 161 7.38 1.18 -10.10
C MET A 161 8.54 2.16 -9.90
N ASP A 162 8.76 2.61 -8.68
CA ASP A 162 9.89 3.51 -8.36
C ASP A 162 11.22 2.80 -8.50
N TYR A 163 11.33 1.57 -8.02
CA TYR A 163 12.52 0.74 -8.20
C TYR A 163 12.85 0.57 -9.68
N ASP A 164 11.88 0.22 -10.51
CA ASP A 164 12.06 0.04 -11.96
C ASP A 164 12.57 1.32 -12.63
N ARG A 165 12.02 2.47 -12.23
CA ARG A 165 12.39 3.78 -12.76
C ARG A 165 13.81 4.17 -12.37
N ILE A 166 14.17 3.92 -11.11
CA ILE A 166 15.53 4.19 -10.60
C ILE A 166 16.55 3.31 -11.32
N LEU A 167 16.26 2.02 -11.50
CA LEU A 167 17.15 1.10 -12.20
C LEU A 167 17.36 1.52 -13.67
N ALA A 168 16.29 1.87 -14.38
CA ALA A 168 16.38 2.34 -15.76
C ALA A 168 17.12 3.69 -15.88
N GLY A 169 16.84 4.63 -14.96
CA GLY A 169 17.43 5.97 -14.97
C GLY A 169 18.89 6.03 -14.55
N SER A 170 19.40 5.01 -13.86
CA SER A 170 20.80 4.96 -13.41
C SER A 170 21.84 4.89 -14.56
N ARG A 171 21.37 4.68 -15.78
CA ARG A 171 22.24 4.71 -16.98
C ARG A 171 22.61 6.11 -17.46
N SER A 172 21.71 7.07 -17.37
CA SER A 172 21.87 8.40 -17.96
C SER A 172 23.12 9.16 -17.46
N HIS A 173 23.59 8.81 -16.28
CA HIS A 173 24.82 9.40 -15.72
C HIS A 173 26.12 8.76 -16.22
N GLN A 174 26.06 7.66 -16.98
CA GLN A 174 27.23 6.91 -17.44
C GLN A 174 27.55 7.09 -18.93
N THR A 175 26.68 7.76 -19.67
CA THR A 175 26.93 8.13 -21.08
C THR A 175 27.89 9.32 -21.22
N GLY A 176 28.55 9.73 -20.14
CA GLY A 176 29.63 10.70 -20.18
C GLY A 176 30.80 10.19 -21.02
N VAL A 177 31.00 10.86 -22.07
CA VAL A 177 32.10 11.18 -22.97
C VAL A 177 33.49 10.51 -22.77
N ASN A 178 33.65 9.47 -22.01
CA ASN A 178 34.92 8.77 -21.91
C ASN A 178 34.94 7.57 -22.85
N GLY A 179 35.48 7.82 -24.02
CA GLY A 179 35.71 6.90 -25.11
C GLY A 179 36.66 5.73 -24.82
N GLU A 180 36.50 5.07 -23.69
CA GLU A 180 37.22 3.84 -23.43
C GLU A 180 36.37 2.62 -23.78
N ASN A 181 37.00 1.70 -24.49
CA ASN A 181 36.46 0.49 -25.09
C ASN A 181 35.93 -0.58 -24.10
N ASN A 182 35.27 -0.22 -23.04
CA ASN A 182 34.70 -1.19 -22.13
C ASN A 182 33.33 -1.65 -22.63
N SER A 183 33.29 -2.78 -23.30
CA SER A 183 32.07 -3.43 -23.75
C SER A 183 31.20 -3.98 -22.60
N VAL A 184 31.73 -4.13 -21.39
CA VAL A 184 31.04 -4.66 -20.23
C VAL A 184 31.27 -3.79 -19.00
N ARG A 185 30.19 -3.46 -18.28
CA ARG A 185 30.20 -2.65 -17.06
C ARG A 185 29.43 -3.32 -15.96
N LEU A 186 29.98 -3.30 -14.74
CA LEU A 186 29.33 -3.71 -13.51
C LEU A 186 29.10 -2.47 -12.66
N SER A 187 27.87 -2.28 -12.19
CA SER A 187 27.54 -1.19 -11.27
C SER A 187 26.77 -1.70 -10.05
N ILE A 188 27.05 -1.09 -8.91
CA ILE A 188 26.33 -1.33 -7.65
C ILE A 188 25.79 0.01 -7.21
N GLN A 189 24.50 0.08 -6.93
CA GLN A 189 23.84 1.29 -6.48
C GLN A 189 22.91 1.00 -5.32
N GLY A 190 22.84 1.94 -4.38
CA GLY A 190 21.88 1.94 -3.29
C GLY A 190 21.45 3.36 -2.96
N GLY A 191 20.30 3.50 -2.35
CA GLY A 191 19.75 4.79 -2.00
C GLY A 191 18.49 4.70 -1.17
N HIS A 192 17.88 5.86 -0.98
CA HIS A 192 16.62 6.02 -0.28
C HIS A 192 15.44 5.86 -1.22
N LEU A 193 14.37 5.25 -0.72
CA LEU A 193 13.10 5.06 -1.42
C LEU A 193 11.97 5.42 -0.46
N GLY A 194 11.04 6.26 -0.89
CA GLY A 194 9.92 6.64 -0.05
C GLY A 194 9.07 7.75 -0.64
N HIS A 195 7.94 7.97 0.00
CA HIS A 195 6.95 8.99 -0.35
C HIS A 195 6.47 9.72 0.89
N ASP A 196 6.27 11.03 0.76
CA ASP A 196 5.60 11.83 1.79
C ASP A 196 4.07 11.75 1.60
N ASN A 197 3.33 11.73 2.71
CA ASN A 197 1.88 11.74 2.68
C ASN A 197 1.33 13.16 2.49
N ASN A 198 0.74 13.42 1.32
CA ASN A 198 0.14 14.71 0.98
C ASN A 198 -1.40 14.70 1.02
N GLY A 199 -2.04 13.86 1.82
CA GLY A 199 -3.49 13.93 1.94
C GLY A 199 -4.24 12.65 2.28
N GLY A 200 -3.55 11.53 2.49
CA GLY A 200 -4.13 10.23 2.84
C GLY A 200 -4.73 9.46 1.66
N ILE A 201 -4.85 8.14 1.83
CA ILE A 201 -5.32 7.21 0.79
C ILE A 201 -6.77 7.50 0.40
N ALA A 202 -7.61 7.89 1.33
CA ALA A 202 -9.01 8.25 1.08
C ALA A 202 -9.16 9.40 0.09
N ARG A 203 -8.13 10.22 -0.10
CA ARG A 203 -8.06 11.31 -1.08
C ARG A 203 -7.24 10.96 -2.32
N GLY A 204 -6.86 9.69 -2.50
CA GLY A 204 -6.08 9.22 -3.63
C GLY A 204 -4.58 9.52 -3.54
N ALA A 205 -4.07 9.90 -2.37
CA ALA A 205 -2.65 10.13 -2.16
C ALA A 205 -1.90 8.80 -1.99
N THR A 206 -0.60 8.81 -2.32
CA THR A 206 0.30 7.71 -2.03
C THR A 206 0.55 7.66 -0.52
N PRO A 207 0.54 6.48 0.12
CA PRO A 207 0.85 6.36 1.55
C PRO A 207 2.26 6.86 1.86
N GLU A 208 2.43 7.45 3.05
CA GLU A 208 3.75 7.79 3.54
C GLU A 208 4.59 6.53 3.71
N SER A 209 5.77 6.54 3.13
CA SER A 209 6.70 5.42 3.21
C SER A 209 8.14 5.89 3.21
N SER A 210 9.00 5.14 3.87
CA SER A 210 10.42 5.45 3.98
C SER A 210 11.23 4.17 4.05
N GLY A 211 12.30 4.09 3.27
CA GLY A 211 13.15 2.91 3.24
C GLY A 211 14.32 3.04 2.29
N SER A 212 14.79 1.92 1.80
CA SER A 212 15.98 1.84 0.98
C SER A 212 15.85 0.84 -0.16
N TYR A 213 16.67 1.03 -1.16
CA TYR A 213 16.87 0.08 -2.25
C TYR A 213 18.35 -0.17 -2.50
N GLY A 214 18.66 -1.28 -3.13
CA GLY A 214 19.99 -1.58 -3.65
C GLY A 214 19.90 -2.58 -4.79
N PHE A 215 20.77 -2.43 -5.78
CA PHE A 215 20.89 -3.39 -6.87
C PHE A 215 22.33 -3.50 -7.39
N VAL A 216 22.57 -4.63 -8.02
CA VAL A 216 23.75 -4.89 -8.86
C VAL A 216 23.27 -5.01 -10.29
N ARG A 217 23.93 -4.29 -11.21
CA ARG A 217 23.64 -4.33 -12.64
C ARG A 217 24.90 -4.65 -13.44
N LEU A 218 24.75 -5.61 -14.33
CA LEU A 218 25.75 -5.95 -15.35
C LEU A 218 25.20 -5.56 -16.72
N GLU A 219 25.95 -4.75 -17.46
CA GLU A 219 25.55 -4.32 -18.80
C GLU A 219 26.67 -4.52 -19.81
N GLY A 220 26.30 -4.72 -21.07
CA GLY A 220 27.25 -4.90 -22.16
C GLY A 220 26.78 -4.25 -23.45
N ASP A 221 27.70 -3.57 -24.13
CA ASP A 221 27.46 -3.02 -25.46
C ASP A 221 27.55 -4.16 -26.50
N LEU A 222 26.54 -4.24 -27.33
CA LEU A 222 26.46 -5.24 -28.42
C LEU A 222 26.97 -4.68 -29.74
N LEU A 223 26.74 -3.38 -29.97
CA LEU A 223 27.13 -2.69 -31.19
C LEU A 223 27.50 -1.25 -30.88
N ARG A 224 28.64 -0.81 -31.44
CA ARG A 224 29.02 0.60 -31.56
C ARG A 224 29.37 0.90 -33.00
N THR A 225 28.75 1.93 -33.55
CA THR A 225 28.98 2.31 -34.95
C THR A 225 28.72 3.81 -35.13
N GLU A 226 29.30 4.37 -36.17
CA GLU A 226 29.01 5.72 -36.60
C GLU A 226 28.35 5.69 -37.99
N VAL A 227 27.20 6.35 -38.11
CA VAL A 227 26.43 6.45 -39.33
C VAL A 227 25.98 7.89 -39.52
N ALA A 228 26.35 8.49 -40.64
CA ALA A 228 25.90 9.85 -41.05
C ALA A 228 26.08 10.92 -39.96
N GLY A 229 27.19 10.94 -39.25
CA GLY A 229 27.49 11.91 -38.19
C GLY A 229 26.75 11.66 -36.87
N MET A 230 26.20 10.46 -36.69
CA MET A 230 25.61 9.96 -35.46
C MET A 230 26.40 8.80 -34.91
N SER A 231 26.81 8.88 -33.65
CA SER A 231 27.34 7.73 -32.90
C SER A 231 26.18 6.95 -32.31
N LEU A 232 26.13 5.68 -32.62
CA LEU A 232 25.11 4.74 -32.17
C LEU A 232 25.74 3.70 -31.26
N THR A 233 25.22 3.54 -30.06
CA THR A 233 25.57 2.45 -29.14
C THR A 233 24.31 1.71 -28.73
N THR A 234 24.30 0.41 -28.85
CA THR A 234 23.21 -0.43 -28.33
C THR A 234 23.76 -1.56 -27.49
N GLY A 235 22.98 -2.00 -26.52
CA GLY A 235 23.40 -3.08 -25.63
C GLY A 235 22.26 -3.62 -24.77
N VAL A 236 22.63 -4.48 -23.87
CA VAL A 236 21.70 -5.15 -22.93
C VAL A 236 22.24 -5.09 -21.52
N TYR A 237 21.35 -5.21 -20.55
CA TYR A 237 21.73 -5.35 -19.15
C TYR A 237 20.84 -6.32 -18.41
N GLY A 238 21.40 -6.89 -17.35
CA GLY A 238 20.68 -7.63 -16.33
C GLY A 238 20.95 -7.02 -14.96
N ALA A 239 19.96 -7.04 -14.09
CA ALA A 239 20.10 -6.55 -12.73
C ALA A 239 19.34 -7.42 -11.72
N ALA A 240 19.88 -7.47 -10.51
CA ALA A 240 19.21 -8.07 -9.37
C ALA A 240 19.30 -7.09 -8.19
N GLY A 241 18.21 -6.93 -7.46
CA GLY A 241 18.17 -6.01 -6.36
C GLY A 241 17.09 -6.28 -5.35
N HIS A 242 17.12 -5.49 -4.30
CA HIS A 242 16.21 -5.54 -3.17
C HIS A 242 15.78 -4.16 -2.77
N SER A 243 14.54 -4.03 -2.32
CA SER A 243 14.05 -2.81 -1.66
C SER A 243 13.20 -3.14 -0.45
N SER A 244 13.19 -2.25 0.52
CA SER A 244 12.41 -2.38 1.75
C SER A 244 11.94 -1.00 2.19
N VAL A 245 10.64 -0.85 2.41
CA VAL A 245 10.05 0.39 2.92
C VAL A 245 9.13 0.10 4.10
N ASP A 246 9.18 0.95 5.10
CA ASP A 246 8.19 1.04 6.16
C ASP A 246 7.09 2.01 5.75
N VAL A 247 5.85 1.57 5.91
CA VAL A 247 4.65 2.29 5.46
C VAL A 247 3.86 2.75 6.68
N LYS A 248 3.35 3.97 6.63
CA LYS A 248 2.46 4.53 7.64
C LYS A 248 1.01 4.52 7.18
N ASP A 249 0.12 4.42 8.14
CA ASP A 249 -1.32 4.61 7.97
C ASP A 249 -1.65 6.11 7.91
N ASP A 250 -2.87 6.45 7.53
CA ASP A 250 -3.35 7.84 7.42
C ASP A 250 -3.32 8.61 8.74
N ASP A 251 -3.34 7.92 9.88
CA ASP A 251 -3.19 8.49 11.21
C ASP A 251 -1.74 8.67 11.67
N GLY A 252 -0.77 8.31 10.81
CA GLY A 252 0.67 8.35 11.10
C GLY A 252 1.20 7.15 11.87
N SER A 253 0.34 6.20 12.27
CA SER A 253 0.77 4.96 12.90
C SER A 253 1.46 4.04 11.88
N ARG A 254 2.20 3.05 12.39
CA ARG A 254 2.88 2.08 11.52
C ARG A 254 1.86 1.11 10.91
N ALA A 255 1.77 1.11 9.57
CA ALA A 255 0.97 0.13 8.82
C ALA A 255 1.71 -1.20 8.65
N GLY A 256 3.00 -1.15 8.41
CA GLY A 256 3.84 -2.33 8.22
C GLY A 256 5.05 -2.07 7.33
N THR A 257 5.63 -3.16 6.82
CA THR A 257 6.82 -3.13 5.96
C THR A 257 6.53 -3.87 4.65
N VAL A 258 6.95 -3.29 3.52
CA VAL A 258 6.97 -3.95 2.21
C VAL A 258 8.41 -4.22 1.81
N ARG A 259 8.69 -5.46 1.43
CA ARG A 259 9.97 -5.91 0.87
C ARG A 259 9.76 -6.42 -0.54
N ASP A 260 10.70 -6.16 -1.42
CA ASP A 260 10.70 -6.61 -2.80
C ASP A 260 12.07 -7.13 -3.21
N ASP A 261 12.09 -8.33 -3.77
CA ASP A 261 13.24 -8.91 -4.46
C ASP A 261 12.95 -8.86 -5.96
N ALA A 262 13.80 -8.16 -6.70
CA ALA A 262 13.57 -7.86 -8.11
C ALA A 262 14.71 -8.38 -8.99
N GLY A 263 14.35 -8.98 -10.12
CA GLY A 263 15.26 -9.36 -11.19
C GLY A 263 14.84 -8.71 -12.50
N SER A 264 15.75 -8.02 -13.17
CA SER A 264 15.46 -7.20 -14.35
C SER A 264 16.33 -7.57 -15.53
N LEU A 265 15.74 -7.47 -16.72
CA LEU A 265 16.44 -7.51 -18.00
C LEU A 265 16.03 -6.29 -18.81
N GLY A 266 17.00 -5.67 -19.49
CA GLY A 266 16.74 -4.50 -20.31
C GLY A 266 17.67 -4.41 -21.50
N GLY A 267 17.25 -3.56 -22.44
CA GLY A 267 18.03 -3.16 -23.59
C GLY A 267 18.05 -1.66 -23.73
N TYR A 268 19.07 -1.15 -24.38
CA TYR A 268 19.25 0.28 -24.58
C TYR A 268 19.80 0.61 -25.98
N LEU A 269 19.45 1.81 -26.39
CA LEU A 269 19.95 2.45 -27.60
C LEU A 269 20.35 3.90 -27.24
N ASN A 270 21.61 4.23 -27.40
CA ASN A 270 22.13 5.58 -27.24
C ASN A 270 22.52 6.14 -28.60
N LEU A 271 22.08 7.35 -28.88
CA LEU A 271 22.36 8.11 -30.10
C LEU A 271 23.01 9.44 -29.71
N VAL A 272 24.14 9.78 -30.31
CA VAL A 272 24.82 11.07 -30.11
C VAL A 272 25.16 11.67 -31.46
N HIS A 273 24.66 12.87 -31.69
CA HIS A 273 25.04 13.64 -32.88
C HIS A 273 26.41 14.28 -32.65
N THR A 274 27.42 13.88 -33.45
CA THR A 274 28.82 14.14 -33.17
C THR A 274 29.20 15.63 -33.24
N SER A 275 28.49 16.43 -34.04
CA SER A 275 28.81 17.86 -34.19
C SER A 275 28.14 18.78 -33.18
N SER A 276 26.91 18.47 -32.74
CA SER A 276 26.14 19.28 -31.77
C SER A 276 26.18 18.77 -30.35
N GLY A 277 26.54 17.49 -30.16
CA GLY A 277 26.42 16.82 -28.87
C GLY A 277 25.00 16.46 -28.47
N LEU A 278 23.98 16.74 -29.31
CA LEU A 278 22.62 16.28 -29.06
C LEU A 278 22.59 14.77 -28.88
N TRP A 279 22.05 14.31 -27.79
CA TRP A 279 21.96 12.88 -27.52
C TRP A 279 20.53 12.43 -27.20
N ALA A 280 20.25 11.17 -27.46
CA ALA A 280 19.05 10.50 -27.04
C ALA A 280 19.37 9.11 -26.49
N ASP A 281 18.76 8.75 -25.36
CA ASP A 281 18.88 7.43 -24.74
C ASP A 281 17.50 6.79 -24.64
N ILE A 282 17.37 5.60 -25.23
CA ILE A 282 16.14 4.81 -25.24
C ILE A 282 16.42 3.55 -24.43
N VAL A 283 15.54 3.26 -23.47
CA VAL A 283 15.61 2.08 -22.60
C VAL A 283 14.30 1.32 -22.64
N ALA A 284 14.38 0.00 -22.76
CA ALA A 284 13.26 -0.90 -22.54
C ALA A 284 13.65 -1.95 -21.49
N GLN A 285 12.81 -2.14 -20.49
CA GLN A 285 13.10 -3.00 -19.33
C GLN A 285 11.88 -3.83 -18.94
N GLY A 286 12.14 -5.11 -18.58
CA GLY A 286 11.18 -5.95 -17.89
C GLY A 286 11.74 -6.40 -16.55
N THR A 287 10.92 -6.35 -15.50
CA THR A 287 11.30 -6.71 -14.13
C THR A 287 10.35 -7.73 -13.55
N ARG A 288 10.87 -8.78 -12.95
CA ARG A 288 10.12 -9.71 -12.11
C ARG A 288 10.26 -9.28 -10.66
N HIS A 289 9.11 -9.02 -10.02
CA HIS A 289 9.01 -8.67 -8.62
C HIS A 289 8.53 -9.85 -7.78
N SER A 290 9.08 -9.98 -6.57
CA SER A 290 8.63 -10.92 -5.54
C SER A 290 8.48 -10.15 -4.23
N MET A 291 7.27 -9.71 -3.97
CA MET A 291 6.97 -8.77 -2.90
C MET A 291 6.36 -9.46 -1.68
N LYS A 292 6.71 -8.97 -0.51
CA LYS A 292 6.13 -9.36 0.77
C LYS A 292 5.72 -8.12 1.55
N ALA A 293 4.44 -8.02 1.84
CA ALA A 293 3.88 -7.03 2.76
C ALA A 293 3.62 -7.69 4.11
N SER A 294 4.09 -7.06 5.18
CA SER A 294 3.97 -7.57 6.55
C SER A 294 3.41 -6.48 7.45
N SER A 295 2.24 -6.70 8.03
CA SER A 295 1.68 -5.93 9.13
C SER A 295 1.77 -6.73 10.43
N ASP A 296 1.29 -6.16 11.54
CA ASP A 296 1.26 -6.86 12.83
C ASP A 296 0.32 -8.09 12.81
N ASN A 297 -0.67 -8.09 11.91
CA ASN A 297 -1.72 -9.11 11.86
C ASN A 297 -1.67 -9.99 10.60
N ASN A 298 -0.97 -9.55 9.56
CA ASN A 298 -1.01 -10.20 8.25
C ASN A 298 0.35 -10.26 7.59
N ASN A 299 0.57 -11.35 6.84
CA ASN A 299 1.67 -11.48 5.90
C ASN A 299 1.08 -11.81 4.53
N PHE A 300 1.27 -10.93 3.57
CA PHE A 300 0.80 -11.10 2.21
C PHE A 300 1.98 -11.17 1.24
N ARG A 301 1.90 -12.03 0.25
CA ARG A 301 2.91 -12.17 -0.80
C ARG A 301 2.26 -12.04 -2.16
N ALA A 302 2.86 -11.23 -3.01
CA ALA A 302 2.48 -11.10 -4.41
C ALA A 302 3.73 -11.20 -5.30
N ARG A 303 3.57 -11.81 -6.46
CA ARG A 303 4.56 -11.80 -7.53
C ARG A 303 4.00 -11.02 -8.69
N GLY A 304 4.87 -10.47 -9.51
CA GLY A 304 4.39 -9.73 -10.66
C GLY A 304 5.45 -9.40 -11.67
N TRP A 305 5.02 -8.73 -12.73
CA TRP A 305 5.86 -8.24 -13.79
C TRP A 305 5.68 -6.75 -13.99
N GLY A 306 6.80 -6.03 -13.97
CA GLY A 306 6.90 -4.66 -14.42
C GLY A 306 7.47 -4.57 -15.83
N TRP A 307 7.07 -3.57 -16.56
CA TRP A 307 7.70 -3.17 -17.81
C TRP A 307 7.87 -1.66 -17.85
N LEU A 308 8.93 -1.21 -18.51
CA LEU A 308 9.25 0.20 -18.62
C LEU A 308 9.87 0.49 -19.97
N GLY A 309 9.41 1.59 -20.60
CA GLY A 309 10.04 2.24 -21.73
C GLY A 309 10.41 3.67 -21.36
N SER A 310 11.62 4.11 -21.67
CA SER A 310 12.10 5.46 -21.40
C SER A 310 12.80 6.05 -22.61
N LEU A 311 12.52 7.31 -22.89
CA LEU A 311 13.25 8.16 -23.83
C LEU A 311 13.76 9.37 -23.08
N GLU A 312 15.07 9.56 -23.09
CA GLU A 312 15.72 10.73 -22.54
C GLU A 312 16.56 11.42 -23.61
N THR A 313 16.56 12.75 -23.64
CA THR A 313 17.36 13.53 -24.57
C THR A 313 17.95 14.74 -23.88
N GLY A 314 19.12 15.16 -24.33
CA GLY A 314 19.79 16.35 -23.84
C GLY A 314 20.63 17.00 -24.91
N LEU A 315 20.82 18.30 -24.79
CA LEU A 315 21.65 19.09 -25.68
C LEU A 315 22.62 19.97 -24.90
N PRO A 316 23.91 19.68 -24.93
CA PRO A 316 24.91 20.49 -24.24
C PRO A 316 25.17 21.84 -24.96
N PHE A 317 25.18 22.92 -24.19
CA PHE A 317 25.55 24.26 -24.64
C PHE A 317 26.73 24.78 -23.83
N SER A 318 27.77 25.25 -24.48
CA SER A 318 28.86 26.01 -23.82
C SER A 318 28.38 27.44 -23.56
N ILE A 319 28.30 27.83 -22.27
CA ILE A 319 27.97 29.19 -21.87
C ILE A 319 29.26 30.04 -21.89
N THR A 320 30.34 29.43 -21.41
CA THR A 320 31.73 29.97 -21.46
C THR A 320 32.67 28.81 -21.78
N ASP A 321 33.96 29.12 -22.00
CA ASP A 321 34.99 28.10 -22.26
C ASP A 321 35.08 27.04 -21.15
N ASN A 322 34.63 27.37 -19.91
CA ASN A 322 34.70 26.50 -18.75
C ASN A 322 33.36 26.12 -18.16
N LEU A 323 32.25 26.58 -18.74
CA LEU A 323 30.92 26.36 -18.20
C LEU A 323 29.99 25.83 -19.28
N MET A 324 29.39 24.67 -19.04
CA MET A 324 28.42 23.99 -19.92
C MET A 324 27.08 23.85 -19.23
N LEU A 325 26.01 24.17 -19.95
CA LEU A 325 24.62 23.90 -19.55
C LEU A 325 24.01 22.86 -20.50
N GLU A 326 23.39 21.84 -19.94
CA GLU A 326 22.71 20.80 -20.71
C GLU A 326 21.26 20.64 -20.23
N PRO A 327 20.29 21.25 -20.95
CA PRO A 327 18.89 20.92 -20.72
C PRO A 327 18.59 19.49 -21.12
N GLN A 328 17.76 18.83 -20.31
CA GLN A 328 17.39 17.43 -20.46
C GLN A 328 15.88 17.28 -20.38
N LEU A 329 15.34 16.38 -21.17
CA LEU A 329 13.94 15.97 -21.14
C LEU A 329 13.85 14.45 -21.15
N GLN A 330 13.08 13.89 -20.24
CA GLN A 330 12.83 12.45 -20.17
C GLN A 330 11.34 12.17 -20.15
N TYR A 331 10.92 11.20 -20.95
CA TYR A 331 9.59 10.60 -20.92
C TYR A 331 9.73 9.12 -20.56
N THR A 332 8.99 8.69 -19.54
CA THR A 332 8.95 7.30 -19.10
C THR A 332 7.52 6.79 -19.10
N TRP A 333 7.30 5.66 -19.73
CA TRP A 333 6.05 4.93 -19.70
C TRP A 333 6.30 3.57 -19.09
N GLN A 334 5.54 3.23 -18.05
CA GLN A 334 5.72 1.99 -17.31
C GLN A 334 4.38 1.39 -16.89
N GLY A 335 4.38 0.08 -16.66
CA GLY A 335 3.24 -0.63 -16.14
C GLY A 335 3.67 -1.75 -15.21
N LEU A 336 2.77 -2.15 -14.33
CA LEU A 336 2.96 -3.20 -13.34
C LEU A 336 1.70 -4.06 -13.26
N SER A 337 1.88 -5.37 -13.16
CA SER A 337 0.85 -6.34 -12.85
C SER A 337 1.33 -7.22 -11.71
N LEU A 338 0.66 -7.15 -10.58
CA LEU A 338 0.88 -8.04 -9.43
C LEU A 338 -0.22 -9.11 -9.39
N ASP A 339 0.15 -10.30 -8.93
CA ASP A 339 -0.79 -11.40 -8.73
C ASP A 339 -1.78 -11.05 -7.61
N ASP A 340 -3.05 -11.31 -7.86
CA ASP A 340 -4.10 -11.22 -6.85
C ASP A 340 -3.91 -12.28 -5.76
N GLY A 341 -4.45 -12.05 -4.58
CA GLY A 341 -4.36 -12.99 -3.49
C GLY A 341 -5.41 -12.79 -2.42
N GLN A 342 -5.26 -13.48 -1.32
CA GLN A 342 -6.15 -13.38 -0.16
C GLN A 342 -5.30 -13.25 1.10
N ASP A 343 -5.71 -12.34 1.97
CA ASP A 343 -5.19 -12.24 3.33
C ASP A 343 -6.26 -12.68 4.37
N ASN A 344 -5.98 -12.46 5.66
CA ASN A 344 -6.87 -12.90 6.72
C ASN A 344 -8.23 -12.16 6.76
N ALA A 345 -8.32 -10.99 6.13
CA ALA A 345 -9.50 -10.13 6.20
C ALA A 345 -10.22 -9.99 4.86
N GLY A 346 -9.63 -10.45 3.74
CA GLY A 346 -10.30 -10.33 2.46
C GLY A 346 -9.46 -10.70 1.25
N TYR A 347 -10.08 -10.55 0.09
CA TYR A 347 -9.47 -10.75 -1.20
C TYR A 347 -8.76 -9.46 -1.65
N VAL A 348 -7.50 -9.57 -2.03
CA VAL A 348 -6.67 -8.46 -2.51
C VAL A 348 -6.55 -8.58 -4.02
N LYS A 349 -7.11 -7.60 -4.73
CA LYS A 349 -7.00 -7.48 -6.18
C LYS A 349 -6.09 -6.32 -6.54
N PHE A 350 -5.04 -6.62 -7.30
CA PHE A 350 -4.22 -5.63 -7.95
C PHE A 350 -4.72 -5.46 -9.39
N GLY A 351 -5.20 -4.28 -9.74
CA GLY A 351 -5.47 -3.96 -11.14
C GLY A 351 -4.16 -3.85 -11.94
N HIS A 352 -4.29 -3.77 -13.28
CA HIS A 352 -3.15 -3.38 -14.11
C HIS A 352 -2.94 -1.87 -13.98
N GLY A 353 -1.80 -1.47 -13.39
CA GLY A 353 -1.40 -0.08 -13.28
C GLY A 353 -0.47 0.31 -14.42
N SER A 354 -0.70 1.47 -15.04
CA SER A 354 0.27 2.12 -15.93
C SER A 354 0.42 3.57 -15.56
N THR A 355 1.65 4.07 -15.63
CA THR A 355 1.96 5.47 -15.33
C THR A 355 2.85 6.06 -16.41
N GLN A 356 2.74 7.36 -16.58
CA GLN A 356 3.58 8.15 -17.45
C GLN A 356 4.26 9.24 -16.62
N HIS A 357 5.56 9.39 -16.80
CA HIS A 357 6.34 10.40 -16.13
C HIS A 357 7.08 11.26 -17.15
N VAL A 358 7.01 12.56 -16.97
CA VAL A 358 7.81 13.53 -17.71
C VAL A 358 8.73 14.22 -16.72
N ARG A 359 10.01 14.23 -17.02
CA ARG A 359 11.02 14.95 -16.26
C ARG A 359 11.73 15.93 -17.18
N ALA A 360 11.78 17.18 -16.77
CA ALA A 360 12.60 18.21 -17.39
C ALA A 360 13.61 18.71 -16.36
N GLY A 361 14.84 18.92 -16.79
CA GLY A 361 15.92 19.36 -15.92
C GLY A 361 17.05 20.00 -16.71
N PHE A 362 18.06 20.41 -16.01
CA PHE A 362 19.31 20.86 -16.60
C PHE A 362 20.48 20.33 -15.79
N ARG A 363 21.58 20.07 -16.48
CA ARG A 363 22.88 19.76 -15.89
C ARG A 363 23.82 20.94 -16.11
N LEU A 364 24.51 21.37 -15.05
CA LEU A 364 25.55 22.37 -15.11
C LEU A 364 26.88 21.67 -14.88
N GLY A 365 27.79 21.76 -15.83
CA GLY A 365 29.14 21.22 -15.75
C GLY A 365 30.16 22.33 -15.80
N SER A 366 31.22 22.24 -14.99
CA SER A 366 32.35 23.12 -15.07
C SER A 366 33.62 22.30 -15.35
N HIS A 367 34.41 22.75 -16.30
CA HIS A 367 35.73 22.18 -16.60
C HIS A 367 36.80 23.14 -16.10
N ASN A 368 37.56 22.72 -15.11
CA ASN A 368 38.68 23.51 -14.55
C ASN A 368 39.97 22.74 -14.74
N ASP A 369 40.86 23.29 -15.55
CA ASP A 369 42.22 22.79 -15.65
C ASP A 369 43.04 23.27 -14.45
N MET A 370 43.42 22.36 -13.56
CA MET A 370 44.36 22.65 -12.48
C MET A 370 45.75 22.23 -12.90
N THR A 371 46.62 23.19 -13.01
CA THR A 371 48.07 22.97 -13.20
C THR A 371 48.76 22.85 -11.84
N PHE A 372 49.20 21.64 -11.48
CA PHE A 372 50.04 21.40 -10.32
C PHE A 372 51.45 21.03 -10.80
N GLY A 373 52.40 21.96 -10.72
CA GLY A 373 53.75 21.69 -11.12
C GLY A 373 53.90 21.37 -12.63
N GLU A 374 54.72 20.42 -13.00
CA GLU A 374 54.94 20.00 -14.40
C GLU A 374 53.88 19.06 -14.97
N GLY A 375 52.72 18.94 -14.36
CA GLY A 375 51.64 18.08 -14.83
C GLY A 375 50.26 18.76 -14.83
N THR A 376 49.52 18.68 -15.95
CA THR A 376 48.12 19.13 -16.07
C THR A 376 47.19 17.96 -15.69
N SER A 377 46.31 18.17 -14.70
CA SER A 377 45.19 17.25 -14.47
C SER A 377 43.86 17.96 -14.69
N SER A 378 42.98 17.42 -15.50
CA SER A 378 41.60 17.89 -15.67
C SER A 378 40.67 17.17 -14.74
N ARG A 379 39.76 17.88 -14.11
CA ARG A 379 38.69 17.32 -13.28
C ARG A 379 37.34 17.83 -13.77
N ASP A 380 36.52 16.89 -14.26
CA ASP A 380 35.14 17.17 -14.60
C ASP A 380 34.26 16.96 -13.35
N THR A 381 33.48 17.96 -12.99
CA THR A 381 32.48 17.90 -11.91
C THR A 381 31.08 18.25 -12.41
#